data_b08e9ef4f552f5a2f38f03280347b3ab
#
_entry.id   b08e9ef4f552f5a2f38f03280347b3ab
#
_cell.length_a   1.000
_cell.length_b   1.000
_cell.length_c   1.000
_cell.angle_alpha   90.00
_cell.angle_beta   90.00
_cell.angle_gamma   90.00
#
_symmetry.space_group_name_H-M   'P 1'
#
loop_
_entity.id
_entity.type
_entity.pdbx_description
1 polymer ?
#
loop_
_entity_poly.entity_id
_entity_poly.type
_entity_poly.pdbx_seq_one_letter_code
_entity_poly.pdbx_strand_id
1 'polypeptide(L)'
;MKINYNNEIKEKAKNVVEGYIAALNGRSVASLEIYLHFPHTRIMLNGESKSWDTAREYLDDFQNRLKEDGWHSTELLNVDTEIISKKKCHTRISFKRLRRDGTSINTYQSLYVITEKNKSWGILLGSGTG
;
A
#
# COMPACT_ATOMS: atom_id res chain seq x y z
N MET A 1 29.13 9.66 15.73
CA MET A 1 27.71 10.02 15.76
C MET A 1 26.88 8.84 15.28
N LYS A 2 25.88 8.48 16.02
CA LYS A 2 24.96 7.41 15.61
C LYS A 2 24.01 7.92 14.55
N ILE A 3 23.97 7.23 13.43
CA ILE A 3 22.93 7.49 12.42
C ILE A 3 21.66 6.81 12.91
N ASN A 4 20.60 7.60 13.03
CA ASN A 4 19.30 7.05 13.43
C ASN A 4 18.56 6.50 12.21
N TYR A 5 18.97 5.31 11.77
CA TYR A 5 18.36 4.69 10.60
C TYR A 5 16.88 4.34 10.83
N ASN A 6 16.45 4.22 12.08
CA ASN A 6 15.03 3.98 12.39
C ASN A 6 14.15 5.13 11.92
N ASN A 7 14.55 6.38 12.15
CA ASN A 7 13.80 7.54 11.66
C ASN A 7 13.80 7.60 10.15
N GLU A 8 14.93 7.29 9.52
CA GLU A 8 15.02 7.26 8.06
C GLU A 8 14.10 6.21 7.46
N ILE A 9 14.07 5.00 8.03
CA ILE A 9 13.22 3.92 7.55
C ILE A 9 11.75 4.26 7.75
N LYS A 10 11.37 4.84 8.90
CA LYS A 10 10.00 5.27 9.14
C LYS A 10 9.54 6.31 8.12
N GLU A 11 10.42 7.26 7.80
CA GLU A 11 10.12 8.28 6.80
C GLU A 11 9.98 7.66 5.41
N LYS A 12 10.85 6.71 5.05
CA LYS A 12 10.76 5.97 3.79
C LYS A 12 9.46 5.18 3.69
N ALA A 13 9.08 4.50 4.76
CA ALA A 13 7.84 3.73 4.81
C ALA A 13 6.62 4.63 4.63
N LYS A 14 6.60 5.77 5.31
CA LYS A 14 5.53 6.76 5.18
C LYS A 14 5.42 7.27 3.75
N ASN A 15 6.55 7.62 3.14
CA ASN A 15 6.59 8.09 1.76
C ASN A 15 6.08 7.02 0.78
N VAL A 16 6.44 5.76 1.01
CA VAL A 16 5.98 4.64 0.18
C VAL A 16 4.46 4.50 0.27
N VAL A 17 3.92 4.52 1.48
CA VAL A 17 2.46 4.39 1.69
C VAL A 17 1.72 5.57 1.06
N GLU A 18 2.17 6.80 1.32
CA GLU A 18 1.54 8.00 0.74
C GLU A 18 1.60 7.99 -0.78
N GLY A 19 2.75 7.61 -1.33
CA GLY A 19 2.92 7.49 -2.78
C GLY A 19 2.05 6.42 -3.39
N TYR A 20 1.91 5.28 -2.72
CA TYR A 20 1.03 4.19 -3.15
C TYR A 20 -0.43 4.64 -3.20
N ILE A 21 -0.92 5.29 -2.14
CA ILE A 21 -2.31 5.79 -2.10
C ILE A 21 -2.53 6.83 -3.20
N ALA A 22 -1.59 7.76 -3.38
CA ALA A 22 -1.68 8.75 -4.46
C ALA A 22 -1.68 8.09 -5.84
N ALA A 23 -0.88 7.04 -6.03
CA ALA A 23 -0.82 6.29 -7.28
C ALA A 23 -2.14 5.60 -7.60
N LEU A 24 -2.79 5.00 -6.59
CA LEU A 24 -4.12 4.41 -6.75
C LEU A 24 -5.14 5.47 -7.15
N ASN A 25 -5.16 6.59 -6.42
CA ASN A 25 -6.10 7.67 -6.67
C ASN A 25 -5.92 8.27 -8.07
N GLY A 26 -4.67 8.35 -8.53
CA GLY A 26 -4.36 8.82 -9.87
C GLY A 26 -4.45 7.77 -10.97
N ARG A 27 -4.73 6.53 -10.62
CA ARG A 27 -4.76 5.37 -11.53
C ARG A 27 -3.48 5.31 -12.36
N SER A 28 -2.34 5.50 -11.71
CA SER A 28 -1.04 5.62 -12.38
C SER A 28 -0.25 4.32 -12.27
N VAL A 29 -0.16 3.58 -13.37
CA VAL A 29 0.65 2.37 -13.47
C VAL A 29 2.12 2.70 -13.19
N ALA A 30 2.64 3.77 -13.78
CA ALA A 30 4.04 4.17 -13.60
C ALA A 30 4.37 4.46 -12.14
N SER A 31 3.47 5.14 -11.42
CA SER A 31 3.68 5.44 -10.00
C SER A 31 3.57 4.17 -9.15
N LEU A 32 2.66 3.26 -9.47
CA LEU A 32 2.56 1.98 -8.74
C LEU A 32 3.85 1.16 -8.88
N GLU A 33 4.52 1.20 -10.03
CA GLU A 33 5.80 0.54 -10.22
C GLU A 33 6.90 1.08 -9.28
N ILE A 34 6.78 2.35 -8.88
CA ILE A 34 7.73 2.96 -7.96
C ILE A 34 7.51 2.48 -6.52
N TYR A 35 6.26 2.38 -6.09
CA TYR A 35 5.92 2.16 -4.68
C TYR A 35 5.60 0.71 -4.31
N LEU A 36 5.39 -0.16 -5.30
CA LEU A 36 5.18 -1.59 -5.08
C LEU A 36 6.37 -2.39 -5.61
N HIS A 37 6.73 -3.45 -4.90
CA HIS A 37 7.66 -4.45 -5.41
C HIS A 37 6.85 -5.56 -6.08
N PHE A 38 7.31 -6.02 -7.24
CA PHE A 38 6.65 -7.07 -8.00
C PHE A 38 7.53 -8.33 -8.07
N PRO A 39 6.97 -9.54 -8.02
CA PRO A 39 5.53 -9.80 -7.84
C PRO A 39 5.03 -9.28 -6.50
N HIS A 40 3.85 -8.66 -6.53
CA HIS A 40 3.20 -8.12 -5.32
C HIS A 40 2.14 -9.11 -4.85
N THR A 41 2.11 -9.38 -3.54
CA THR A 41 1.22 -10.38 -2.96
C THR A 41 0.29 -9.73 -1.94
N ARG A 42 -0.96 -10.18 -1.94
CA ARG A 42 -1.95 -9.80 -0.94
C ARG A 42 -2.54 -11.03 -0.27
N ILE A 43 -2.67 -10.96 1.05
CA ILE A 43 -3.45 -11.93 1.81
C ILE A 43 -4.85 -11.33 1.95
N MET A 44 -5.83 -12.00 1.38
CA MET A 44 -7.21 -11.53 1.36
C MET A 44 -7.90 -11.83 2.69
N LEU A 45 -9.05 -11.21 2.91
CA LEU A 45 -9.79 -11.35 4.16
C LEU A 45 -10.16 -12.81 4.47
N ASN A 46 -10.37 -13.62 3.44
CA ASN A 46 -10.68 -15.06 3.59
C ASN A 46 -9.43 -15.92 3.84
N GLY A 47 -8.25 -15.32 3.94
CA GLY A 47 -6.99 -16.02 4.19
C GLY A 47 -6.28 -16.51 2.92
N GLU A 48 -6.89 -16.36 1.76
CA GLU A 48 -6.25 -16.73 0.50
C GLU A 48 -5.24 -15.67 0.05
N SER A 49 -4.19 -16.10 -0.62
CA SER A 49 -3.21 -15.18 -1.19
C SER A 49 -3.45 -15.00 -2.69
N LYS A 50 -3.13 -13.79 -3.16
CA LYS A 50 -3.17 -13.45 -4.57
C LYS A 50 -1.93 -12.64 -4.92
N SER A 51 -1.35 -12.90 -6.08
CA SER A 51 -0.15 -12.21 -6.54
C SER A 51 -0.35 -11.64 -7.94
N TRP A 52 0.33 -10.52 -8.20
CA TRP A 52 0.34 -9.85 -9.49
C TRP A 52 1.79 -9.63 -9.91
N ASP A 53 2.10 -9.89 -11.17
CA ASP A 53 3.45 -9.72 -11.67
C ASP A 53 3.74 -8.29 -12.13
N THR A 54 2.71 -7.52 -12.45
CA THR A 54 2.86 -6.16 -12.99
C THR A 54 1.91 -5.18 -12.32
N ALA A 55 2.28 -3.91 -12.35
CA ALA A 55 1.44 -2.84 -11.83
C ALA A 55 0.12 -2.72 -12.60
N ARG A 56 0.14 -2.98 -13.90
CA ARG A 56 -1.07 -2.96 -14.74
C ARG A 56 -2.07 -4.01 -14.28
N GLU A 57 -1.61 -5.24 -14.07
CA GLU A 57 -2.46 -6.33 -13.58
C GLU A 57 -3.05 -5.98 -12.21
N TYR A 58 -2.22 -5.43 -11.33
CA TYR A 58 -2.65 -5.05 -9.99
C TYR A 58 -3.73 -3.97 -10.04
N LEU A 59 -3.51 -2.91 -10.81
CA LEU A 59 -4.45 -1.80 -10.90
C LEU A 59 -5.77 -2.22 -11.52
N ASP A 60 -5.71 -3.01 -12.61
CA ASP A 60 -6.92 -3.48 -13.29
C ASP A 60 -7.77 -4.33 -12.35
N ASP A 61 -7.14 -5.25 -11.62
CA ASP A 61 -7.85 -6.09 -10.65
C ASP A 61 -8.42 -5.26 -9.48
N PHE A 62 -7.64 -4.30 -8.99
CA PHE A 62 -8.07 -3.40 -7.92
C PHE A 62 -9.35 -2.64 -8.33
N GLN A 63 -9.36 -2.05 -9.51
CA GLN A 63 -10.50 -1.31 -10.02
C GLN A 63 -11.71 -2.23 -10.23
N ASN A 64 -11.51 -3.42 -10.77
CA ASN A 64 -12.59 -4.38 -10.98
C ASN A 64 -13.22 -4.83 -9.67
N ARG A 65 -12.39 -5.12 -8.64
CA ARG A 65 -12.91 -5.56 -7.33
C ARG A 65 -13.74 -4.49 -6.63
N LEU A 66 -13.42 -3.22 -6.83
CA LEU A 66 -14.08 -2.12 -6.12
C LEU A 66 -15.12 -1.39 -6.94
N LYS A 67 -15.36 -1.83 -8.16
CA LYS A 67 -16.30 -1.18 -9.09
C LYS A 67 -17.73 -1.12 -8.54
N GLU A 68 -18.23 -2.24 -8.01
CA GLU A 68 -19.59 -2.30 -7.48
C GLU A 68 -19.78 -1.42 -6.25
N ASP A 69 -18.74 -1.25 -5.44
CA ASP A 69 -18.76 -0.38 -4.26
C ASP A 69 -18.77 1.10 -4.65
N GLY A 70 -18.45 1.42 -5.89
CA GLY A 70 -18.39 2.79 -6.37
C GLY A 70 -17.14 3.52 -5.93
N TRP A 71 -16.03 2.79 -5.71
CA TRP A 71 -14.78 3.41 -5.28
C TRP A 71 -14.32 4.49 -6.26
N HIS A 72 -14.00 5.65 -5.72
CA HIS A 72 -13.45 6.78 -6.46
C HIS A 72 -12.06 7.14 -5.96
N SER A 73 -11.89 7.19 -4.64
CA SER A 73 -10.60 7.57 -4.03
C SER A 73 -10.42 6.92 -2.66
N THR A 74 -9.17 6.94 -2.20
CA THR A 74 -8.77 6.46 -0.88
C THR A 74 -8.12 7.59 -0.11
N GLU A 75 -8.51 7.73 1.15
CA GLU A 75 -7.94 8.71 2.07
C GLU A 75 -7.17 7.96 3.15
N LEU A 76 -5.88 8.27 3.28
CA LEU A 76 -5.03 7.71 4.32
C LEU A 76 -5.33 8.42 5.64
N LEU A 77 -5.62 7.65 6.70
CA LEU A 77 -5.97 8.20 8.01
C LEU A 77 -4.83 8.11 9.01
N ASN A 78 -4.11 6.99 9.02
CA ASN A 78 -3.05 6.76 9.99
C ASN A 78 -1.98 5.84 9.42
N VAL A 79 -0.74 6.06 9.84
CA VAL A 79 0.42 5.25 9.45
C VAL A 79 1.24 4.99 10.71
N ASP A 80 1.51 3.71 11.00
CA ASP A 80 2.32 3.29 12.13
C ASP A 80 3.31 2.23 11.68
N THR A 81 4.61 2.50 11.85
CA THR A 81 5.68 1.66 11.31
C THR A 81 6.49 1.03 12.43
N GLU A 82 6.66 -0.28 12.34
CA GLU A 82 7.55 -1.07 13.18
C GLU A 82 8.78 -1.45 12.36
N ILE A 83 9.96 -1.06 12.83
CA ILE A 83 11.22 -1.41 12.18
C ILE A 83 11.59 -2.85 12.54
N ILE A 84 11.77 -3.70 11.53
CA ILE A 84 12.16 -5.09 11.73
C ILE A 84 13.67 -5.26 11.52
N SER A 85 14.21 -4.64 10.47
CA SER A 85 15.63 -4.67 10.15
C SER A 85 15.99 -3.43 9.34
N LYS A 86 17.25 -3.31 8.95
CA LYS A 86 17.70 -2.21 8.08
C LYS A 86 17.05 -2.23 6.70
N LYS A 87 16.46 -3.37 6.31
CA LYS A 87 15.88 -3.56 4.96
C LYS A 87 14.42 -3.95 4.97
N LYS A 88 13.79 -3.98 6.14
CA LYS A 88 12.38 -4.41 6.24
C LYS A 88 11.69 -3.71 7.39
N CYS A 89 10.46 -3.28 7.14
CA CYS A 89 9.57 -2.80 8.19
C CYS A 89 8.15 -3.31 7.96
N HIS A 90 7.37 -3.31 9.03
CA HIS A 90 5.95 -3.60 8.99
C HIS A 90 5.20 -2.31 9.28
N THR A 91 4.35 -1.91 8.36
CA THR A 91 3.61 -0.65 8.48
C THR A 91 2.12 -0.95 8.53
N ARG A 92 1.47 -0.51 9.59
CA ARG A 92 0.02 -0.62 9.75
C ARG A 92 -0.60 0.70 9.36
N ILE A 93 -1.66 0.63 8.57
CA ILE A 93 -2.39 1.83 8.16
C ILE A 93 -3.88 1.66 8.41
N SER A 94 -4.57 2.76 8.60
CA SER A 94 -6.01 2.83 8.44
C SER A 94 -6.32 3.79 7.31
N PHE A 95 -7.35 3.48 6.54
CA PHE A 95 -7.73 4.28 5.39
C PHE A 95 -9.23 4.18 5.14
N LYS A 96 -9.75 5.20 4.48
CA LYS A 96 -11.16 5.30 4.15
C LYS A 96 -11.29 5.26 2.62
N ARG A 97 -12.24 4.48 2.12
CA ARG A 97 -12.58 4.49 0.70
C ARG A 97 -13.80 5.37 0.49
N LEU A 98 -13.73 6.20 -0.53
CA LEU A 98 -14.74 7.22 -0.83
C LEU A 98 -15.32 7.00 -2.21
N ARG A 99 -16.62 7.30 -2.32
CA ARG A 99 -17.31 7.38 -3.61
C ARG A 99 -17.09 8.73 -4.25
N ARG A 100 -17.47 8.86 -5.51
CA ARG A 100 -17.29 10.11 -6.27
C ARG A 100 -17.98 11.30 -5.59
N ASP A 101 -19.12 11.08 -4.94
CA ASP A 101 -19.85 12.15 -4.24
C ASP A 101 -19.26 12.49 -2.87
N GLY A 102 -18.14 11.85 -2.49
CA GLY A 102 -17.48 12.07 -1.23
C GLY A 102 -18.00 11.23 -0.06
N THR A 103 -19.05 10.43 -0.29
CA THR A 103 -19.56 9.57 0.79
C THR A 103 -18.60 8.40 1.03
N SER A 104 -18.53 7.96 2.28
CA SER A 104 -17.64 6.87 2.69
C SER A 104 -18.26 5.51 2.35
N ILE A 105 -17.45 4.66 1.71
CA ILE A 105 -17.80 3.25 1.52
C ILE A 105 -17.58 2.54 2.85
N ASN A 106 -16.38 2.64 3.40
CA ASN A 106 -16.02 2.09 4.71
C ASN A 106 -14.61 2.54 5.09
N THR A 107 -14.23 2.25 6.34
CA THR A 107 -12.88 2.42 6.85
C THR A 107 -12.24 1.04 7.00
N TYR A 108 -10.99 0.91 6.57
CA TYR A 108 -10.28 -0.36 6.52
C TYR A 108 -8.93 -0.24 7.19
N GLN A 109 -8.34 -1.39 7.49
CA GLN A 109 -6.99 -1.48 8.04
C GLN A 109 -6.16 -2.44 7.19
N SER A 110 -4.88 -2.15 7.05
CA SER A 110 -3.93 -3.01 6.35
C SER A 110 -2.58 -3.02 7.06
N LEU A 111 -1.91 -4.16 6.95
CA LEU A 111 -0.52 -4.33 7.31
C LEU A 111 0.26 -4.49 6.02
N TYR A 112 1.32 -3.69 5.87
CA TYR A 112 2.22 -3.80 4.72
C TYR A 112 3.60 -4.25 5.17
N VAL A 113 4.15 -5.23 4.47
CA VAL A 113 5.57 -5.57 4.57
C VAL A 113 6.28 -4.74 3.52
N ILE A 114 7.06 -3.77 3.99
CA ILE A 114 7.79 -2.82 3.13
C ILE A 114 9.27 -3.18 3.20
N THR A 115 9.88 -3.36 2.05
CA THR A 115 11.25 -3.83 1.95
C THR A 115 12.09 -2.92 1.07
N GLU A 116 13.41 -2.90 1.33
CA GLU A 116 14.37 -2.29 0.43
C GLU A 116 14.86 -3.36 -0.54
N LYS A 117 14.78 -3.06 -1.83
CA LYS A 117 15.28 -3.91 -2.91
C LYS A 117 15.98 -3.02 -3.92
N ASN A 118 17.27 -3.29 -4.20
CA ASN A 118 18.05 -2.49 -5.13
C ASN A 118 17.99 -0.99 -4.78
N LYS A 119 18.15 -0.68 -3.48
CA LYS A 119 18.13 0.68 -2.92
C LYS A 119 16.77 1.39 -3.04
N SER A 120 15.72 0.65 -3.33
CA SER A 120 14.37 1.19 -3.48
C SER A 120 13.44 0.55 -2.46
N TRP A 121 12.76 1.37 -1.68
CA TRP A 121 11.75 0.90 -0.73
C TRP A 121 10.41 0.76 -1.42
N GLY A 122 9.72 -0.35 -1.19
CA GLY A 122 8.41 -0.61 -1.77
C GLY A 122 7.64 -1.66 -1.00
N ILE A 123 6.33 -1.71 -1.25
CA ILE A 123 5.44 -2.67 -0.60
C ILE A 123 5.55 -4.00 -1.33
N LEU A 124 6.04 -5.02 -0.62
CA LEU A 124 6.15 -6.37 -1.17
C LEU A 124 4.88 -7.19 -0.93
N LEU A 125 4.29 -7.05 0.25
CA LEU A 125 3.13 -7.83 0.66
C LEU A 125 2.18 -6.96 1.46
N GLY A 126 0.88 -7.17 1.27
CA GLY A 126 -0.17 -6.53 2.05
C GLY A 126 -1.16 -7.54 2.61
N SER A 127 -1.72 -7.21 3.79
CA SER A 127 -2.75 -8.02 4.43
C SER A 127 -3.70 -7.05 5.14
N GLY A 128 -5.00 -7.17 4.89
CA GLY A 128 -5.93 -6.22 5.47
C GLY A 128 -7.37 -6.63 5.37
N THR A 129 -8.23 -5.70 5.79
CA THR A 129 -9.69 -5.88 5.82
C THR A 129 -10.37 -5.32 4.57
N GLY A 130 -9.61 -4.65 3.73
CA GLY A 130 -10.14 -4.03 2.53
C GLY A 130 -9.85 -4.74 1.23
#